data_060f713cab10e036b292dc2a3ce267b9
#
_entry.id   060f713cab10e036b292dc2a3ce267b9
#
_cell.length_a   1.000
_cell.length_b   1.000
_cell.length_c   1.000
_cell.angle_alpha   90.00
_cell.angle_beta   90.00
_cell.angle_gamma   90.00
#
_symmetry.space_group_name_H-M   'P 1'
#
loop_
_entity.id
_entity.type
_entity.pdbx_description
1 polymer ?
#
loop_
_entity_poly.entity_id
_entity_poly.type
_entity_poly.pdbx_seq_one_letter_code
_entity_poly.pdbx_strand_id
1 'polypeptide(L)'
;FILKVYKKDQRYLLIKNTKFNFLKNLSIFPMKELSNPKNFNENLNFKMSNMNMNIKIQYSKDSQKFPFSYWLDKKKLNSYMLPSFTKKVVQYLEEN
;
A
#
# COMPACT_ATOMS: atom_id res chain seq x y z
N PHE A 1 7.48 0.57 -7.86
CA PHE A 1 7.27 0.79 -6.42
C PHE A 1 7.41 -0.50 -5.64
N ILE A 2 8.01 -0.41 -4.47
CA ILE A 2 7.95 -1.47 -3.47
C ILE A 2 6.93 -1.03 -2.43
N LEU A 3 5.91 -1.85 -2.25
CA LEU A 3 4.86 -1.61 -1.26
C LEU A 3 5.13 -2.50 -0.06
N LYS A 4 5.32 -1.89 1.11
CA LYS A 4 5.62 -2.62 2.33
C LYS A 4 4.36 -2.94 3.10
N VAL A 5 4.19 -4.21 3.43
CA VAL A 5 3.03 -4.67 4.18
C VAL A 5 3.46 -5.02 5.59
N TYR A 6 2.96 -4.26 6.55
CA TYR A 6 3.11 -4.55 7.97
C TYR A 6 1.79 -5.12 8.45
N LYS A 7 1.81 -6.39 8.82
CA LYS A 7 0.61 -7.09 9.27
C LYS A 7 0.76 -7.48 10.72
N LYS A 8 -0.24 -7.17 11.52
CA LYS A 8 -0.29 -7.58 12.93
C LYS A 8 -1.69 -8.10 13.21
N ASP A 9 -1.79 -9.39 13.54
CA ASP A 9 -3.07 -10.09 13.68
C ASP A 9 -3.86 -9.98 12.37
N GLN A 10 -5.02 -9.35 12.37
CA GLN A 10 -5.84 -9.15 11.18
C GLN A 10 -5.87 -7.69 10.75
N ARG A 11 -4.77 -6.98 10.99
CA ARG A 11 -4.68 -5.55 10.71
C ARG A 11 -3.50 -5.25 9.81
N TYR A 12 -3.68 -4.26 8.94
CA TYR A 12 -2.63 -3.76 8.07
C TYR A 12 -2.32 -2.32 8.46
N LEU A 13 -1.03 -1.97 8.40
CA LEU A 13 -0.61 -0.60 8.66
C LEU A 13 -0.80 0.25 7.42
N LEU A 14 -1.56 1.33 7.56
CA LEU A 14 -1.74 2.33 6.52
C LEU A 14 -1.19 3.66 7.00
N ILE A 15 -0.76 4.47 6.04
CA ILE A 15 -0.26 5.81 6.31
C ILE A 15 -1.03 6.82 5.48
N LYS A 16 -1.04 8.07 5.93
CA LYS A 16 -1.53 9.18 5.11
C LYS A 16 -0.45 9.54 4.10
N ASN A 17 -0.80 9.53 2.82
CA ASN A 17 0.16 9.84 1.77
C ASN A 17 0.43 11.33 1.72
N THR A 18 1.60 11.75 2.22
CA THR A 18 2.07 13.13 2.13
C THR A 18 3.27 13.27 1.19
N LYS A 19 3.77 12.15 0.67
CA LYS A 19 5.00 12.11 -0.11
C LYS A 19 4.76 12.13 -1.62
N PHE A 20 3.80 11.32 -2.10
CA PHE A 20 3.55 11.19 -3.53
C PHE A 20 2.52 12.20 -4.00
N ASN A 21 2.62 12.61 -5.28
CA ASN A 21 1.71 13.58 -5.88
C ASN A 21 0.36 12.96 -6.28
N PHE A 22 0.29 11.63 -6.34
CA PHE A 22 -0.96 10.91 -6.59
C PHE A 22 -1.54 10.43 -5.27
N LEU A 23 -2.87 10.33 -5.18
CA LEU A 23 -3.57 9.90 -3.97
C LEU A 23 -3.16 10.69 -2.72
N LYS A 24 -2.88 11.97 -2.92
CA LYS A 24 -2.34 12.81 -1.86
C LYS A 24 -3.36 12.96 -0.72
N ASN A 25 -2.86 12.85 0.51
CA ASN A 25 -3.65 12.92 1.75
C ASN A 25 -4.64 11.77 1.93
N LEU A 26 -4.52 10.72 1.12
CA LEU A 26 -5.35 9.53 1.29
C LEU A 26 -4.55 8.43 1.97
N SER A 27 -5.27 7.44 2.50
CA SER A 27 -4.64 6.32 3.21
C SER A 27 -4.12 5.28 2.23
N ILE A 28 -2.83 5.00 2.31
CA ILE A 28 -2.16 4.00 1.46
C ILE A 28 -1.23 3.14 2.31
N PHE A 29 -0.80 2.01 1.76
CA PHE A 29 0.30 1.26 2.36
C PHE A 29 1.61 2.04 2.22
N PRO A 30 2.56 1.87 3.16
CA PRO A 30 3.89 2.47 2.99
C PRO A 30 4.52 1.98 1.68
N MET A 31 5.02 2.91 0.87
CA MET A 31 5.60 2.59 -0.44
C MET A 31 6.90 3.33 -0.65
N LYS A 32 7.76 2.73 -1.46
CA LYS A 32 9.02 3.33 -1.87
C LYS A 32 9.14 3.23 -3.38
N GLU A 33 9.49 4.33 -4.02
CA GLU A 33 9.75 4.35 -5.45
C GLU A 33 11.15 3.82 -5.74
N LEU A 34 11.25 2.94 -6.75
CA LEU A 34 12.54 2.43 -7.19
C LEU A 34 13.05 3.28 -8.34
N SER A 35 14.31 3.74 -8.20
CA SER A 35 14.95 4.56 -9.23
C SER A 35 15.48 3.73 -10.40
N ASN A 36 15.72 2.44 -10.20
CA ASN A 36 16.23 1.55 -11.24
C ASN A 36 15.51 0.20 -11.17
N PRO A 37 14.47 0.00 -11.97
CA PRO A 37 13.63 -1.19 -11.89
C PRO A 37 14.16 -2.42 -12.64
N LYS A 38 15.45 -2.50 -12.92
CA LYS A 38 16.02 -3.69 -13.55
C LYS A 38 15.75 -4.93 -12.68
N ASN A 39 15.28 -5.99 -13.30
CA ASN A 39 14.92 -7.25 -12.62
C ASN A 39 13.77 -7.08 -11.63
N PHE A 40 12.90 -6.13 -11.89
CA PHE A 40 11.74 -5.89 -11.04
C PHE A 40 10.61 -6.87 -11.39
N ASN A 41 10.31 -7.77 -10.46
CA ASN A 41 9.21 -8.70 -10.59
C ASN A 41 7.99 -8.14 -9.87
N GLU A 42 7.07 -7.57 -10.63
CA GLU A 42 5.85 -7.01 -10.04
C GLU A 42 4.89 -8.09 -9.57
N ASN A 43 4.22 -7.84 -8.46
CA ASN A 43 3.13 -8.67 -7.98
C ASN A 43 1.78 -8.13 -8.42
N LEU A 44 1.72 -6.82 -8.62
CA LEU A 44 0.47 -6.13 -8.89
C LEU A 44 0.73 -4.96 -9.82
N ASN A 45 -0.14 -4.81 -10.80
CA ASN A 45 -0.14 -3.65 -11.68
C ASN A 45 -1.42 -2.88 -11.48
N PHE A 46 -1.31 -1.57 -11.29
CA PHE A 46 -2.46 -0.70 -11.10
C PHE A 46 -2.35 0.50 -12.04
N LYS A 47 -3.39 0.72 -12.83
CA LYS A 47 -3.45 1.88 -13.72
C LYS A 47 -4.33 2.95 -13.10
N MET A 48 -3.81 4.16 -13.07
CA MET A 48 -4.51 5.31 -12.53
C MET A 48 -4.30 6.49 -13.49
N SER A 49 -5.37 6.89 -14.17
CA SER A 49 -5.29 7.92 -15.21
C SER A 49 -4.21 7.60 -16.23
N ASN A 50 -3.18 8.44 -16.33
CA ASN A 50 -2.05 8.25 -17.25
C ASN A 50 -0.88 7.54 -16.60
N MET A 51 -1.03 7.03 -15.38
CA MET A 51 0.04 6.42 -14.64
C MET A 51 -0.14 4.93 -14.52
N ASN A 52 0.91 4.20 -14.86
CA ASN A 52 0.95 2.76 -14.72
C ASN A 52 1.89 2.40 -13.57
N MET A 53 1.35 1.83 -12.51
CA MET A 53 2.10 1.51 -11.31
C MET A 53 2.43 0.02 -11.28
N ASN A 54 3.71 -0.30 -11.37
CA ASN A 54 4.20 -1.66 -11.17
C ASN A 54 4.63 -1.80 -9.73
N ILE A 55 4.01 -2.73 -9.01
CA ILE A 55 4.13 -2.82 -7.57
C ILE A 55 4.65 -4.19 -7.17
N LYS A 56 5.69 -4.19 -6.37
CA LYS A 56 6.19 -5.38 -5.71
C LYS A 56 5.78 -5.34 -4.24
N ILE A 57 5.10 -6.40 -3.80
CA ILE A 57 4.67 -6.52 -2.42
C ILE A 57 5.81 -7.10 -1.59
N GLN A 58 6.13 -6.44 -0.48
CA GLN A 58 7.14 -6.91 0.46
C GLN A 58 6.57 -6.88 1.88
N TYR A 59 6.51 -8.05 2.52
CA TYR A 59 6.13 -8.12 3.92
C TYR A 59 7.31 -7.70 4.78
N SER A 60 7.06 -6.83 5.74
CA SER A 60 8.08 -6.34 6.65
C SER A 60 7.66 -6.53 8.10
N LYS A 61 8.66 -6.76 8.95
CA LYS A 61 8.47 -6.87 10.39
C LYS A 61 9.19 -5.76 11.15
N ASP A 62 9.69 -4.78 10.44
CA ASP A 62 10.42 -3.68 11.05
C ASP A 62 9.52 -2.92 12.02
N SER A 63 10.12 -2.43 13.11
CA SER A 63 9.40 -1.60 14.08
C SER A 63 9.42 -0.13 13.69
N GLN A 64 9.58 0.16 12.41
CA GLN A 64 9.63 1.52 11.92
C GLN A 64 8.33 2.25 12.21
N LYS A 65 8.46 3.45 12.78
CA LYS A 65 7.32 4.31 13.05
C LYS A 65 7.11 5.26 11.90
N PHE A 66 5.87 5.33 11.43
CA PHE A 66 5.49 6.26 10.39
C PHE A 66 4.59 7.34 10.98
N PRO A 67 4.79 8.62 10.59
CA PRO A 67 3.86 9.66 11.00
C PRO A 67 2.50 9.45 10.34
N PHE A 68 1.44 9.83 11.02
CA PHE A 68 0.07 9.73 10.49
C PHE A 68 -0.29 8.31 10.03
N SER A 69 0.10 7.30 10.82
CA SER A 69 -0.20 5.91 10.52
C SER A 69 -1.30 5.38 11.44
N TYR A 70 -1.99 4.34 10.96
CA TYR A 70 -2.98 3.64 11.78
C TYR A 70 -3.13 2.21 11.30
N TRP A 71 -3.68 1.36 12.16
CA TRP A 71 -3.91 -0.05 11.85
C TRP A 71 -5.33 -0.22 11.30
N LEU A 72 -5.43 -0.68 10.06
CA LEU A 72 -6.71 -0.98 9.43
C LEU A 72 -7.11 -2.41 9.76
N ASP A 73 -8.26 -2.58 10.42
CA ASP A 73 -8.84 -3.90 10.64
C ASP A 73 -9.52 -4.35 9.35
N LYS A 74 -9.07 -5.47 8.77
CA LYS A 74 -9.61 -5.96 7.51
C LYS A 74 -11.10 -6.30 7.59
N LYS A 75 -11.61 -6.60 8.78
CA LYS A 75 -13.04 -6.86 8.98
C LYS A 75 -13.88 -5.59 8.87
N LYS A 76 -13.26 -4.43 9.03
CA LYS A 76 -13.93 -3.13 8.98
C LYS A 76 -13.56 -2.35 7.72
N LEU A 77 -13.09 -3.05 6.70
CA LEU A 77 -12.61 -2.40 5.47
C LEU A 77 -13.64 -1.46 4.87
N ASN A 78 -14.90 -1.86 4.86
CA ASN A 78 -15.98 -1.06 4.28
C ASN A 78 -16.39 0.13 5.14
N SER A 79 -15.90 0.19 6.39
CA SER A 79 -16.18 1.32 7.29
C SER A 79 -15.22 2.49 7.07
N TYR A 80 -14.16 2.29 6.26
CA TYR A 80 -13.16 3.30 5.99
C TYR A 80 -13.33 3.85 4.58
N MET A 81 -13.11 5.15 4.44
CA MET A 81 -13.07 5.77 3.12
C MET A 81 -11.67 5.61 2.55
N LEU A 82 -11.46 4.52 1.82
CA LEU A 82 -10.16 4.21 1.24
C LEU A 82 -10.20 4.45 -0.28
N PRO A 83 -9.07 4.88 -0.87
CA PRO A 83 -8.98 4.96 -2.31
C PRO A 83 -9.06 3.57 -2.95
N SER A 84 -9.52 3.50 -4.19
CA SER A 84 -9.63 2.23 -4.92
C SER A 84 -8.33 1.47 -4.95
N PHE A 85 -7.22 2.16 -5.06
CA PHE A 85 -5.89 1.56 -5.06
C PHE A 85 -5.65 0.75 -3.77
N THR A 86 -5.92 1.36 -2.61
CA THR A 86 -5.72 0.71 -1.31
C THR A 86 -6.65 -0.50 -1.16
N LYS A 87 -7.91 -0.36 -1.59
CA LYS A 87 -8.86 -1.48 -1.55
C LYS A 87 -8.39 -2.64 -2.42
N LYS A 88 -7.86 -2.33 -3.60
CA LYS A 88 -7.37 -3.35 -4.53
C LYS A 88 -6.16 -4.09 -3.93
N VAL A 89 -5.26 -3.37 -3.26
CA VAL A 89 -4.12 -4.00 -2.61
C VAL A 89 -4.58 -4.94 -1.50
N VAL A 90 -5.51 -4.49 -0.65
CA VAL A 90 -6.04 -5.36 0.41
C VAL A 90 -6.68 -6.61 -0.19
N GLN A 91 -7.45 -6.45 -1.25
CA GLN A 91 -8.07 -7.59 -1.93
C GLN A 91 -7.02 -8.57 -2.44
N TYR A 92 -5.96 -8.06 -3.07
CA TYR A 92 -4.87 -8.90 -3.53
C TYR A 92 -4.22 -9.67 -2.38
N LEU A 93 -3.98 -9.00 -1.25
CA LEU A 93 -3.34 -9.63 -0.10
C LEU A 93 -4.23 -10.71 0.53
N GLU A 94 -5.54 -10.53 0.51
CA GLU A 94 -6.47 -11.51 1.08
C GLU A 94 -6.69 -12.70 0.17
N GLU A 95 -6.49 -12.56 -1.14
CA GLU A 95 -6.62 -13.66 -2.10
C GLU A 95 -5.35 -14.49 -2.23
N ASN A 96 -4.26 -14.01 -1.71
CA ASN A 96 -2.95 -14.68 -1.78
C ASN A 96 -2.38 -14.94 -0.37
#